data_767b944f09523ad95ba4f1ff8b3d47d8
#
_entry.id   767b944f09523ad95ba4f1ff8b3d47d8
#
_cell.length_a   1.000
_cell.length_b   1.000
_cell.length_c   1.000
_cell.angle_alpha   90.00
_cell.angle_beta   90.00
_cell.angle_gamma   90.00
#
_symmetry.space_group_name_H-M   'P 1'
#
loop_
_entity.id
_entity.type
_entity.pdbx_description
1 polymer ?
#
loop_
_entity_poly.entity_id
_entity_poly.type
_entity_poly.pdbx_seq_one_letter_code
_entity_poly.pdbx_strand_id
1 'polypeptide(L)'
;MEDYNKIIESLGVRFIKAKNLVLQQPFSVRNYYDVGNNLILLHKGTIFFGEEEQMVEEGELLFIPGGRSTKVTYGSSDGRSITNDDLITNREKFFKSNNDLDLIGDAEESHSYVSFEAKVFDSVNFFASLDLPAFLISGNNKLANLVIKVVEESMQDLPGKERLISIYTENIVVEIVRHILRNKMFVEQLATNSTYFKDPRLIDLFNYIKENLGGDLSNKVLSNVANVSEDYVGQYFKMLTGINPQDYIEYQRMERAVFLLRTTKKSIREIGKDVGYKDTAYFCRRFKMMFGIPAGKMRRRESAMNI
;
A
#
# COMPACT_ATOMS: atom_id res chain seq x y z
N MET A 1 10.32 -2.09 23.97
CA MET A 1 9.27 -3.04 23.54
C MET A 1 7.85 -2.56 23.82
N GLU A 2 7.56 -1.90 24.93
CA GLU A 2 6.20 -1.38 25.24
C GLU A 2 5.63 -0.41 24.21
N ASP A 3 6.48 0.42 23.59
CA ASP A 3 6.04 1.45 22.64
C ASP A 3 5.49 0.87 21.33
N TYR A 4 6.05 -0.24 20.84
CA TYR A 4 5.57 -0.87 19.60
C TYR A 4 4.27 -1.64 19.77
N ASN A 5 3.97 -2.15 20.97
CA ASN A 5 2.69 -2.80 21.24
C ASN A 5 1.52 -1.83 21.07
N LYS A 6 1.64 -0.61 21.58
CA LYS A 6 0.60 0.42 21.43
C LYS A 6 0.39 0.80 19.95
N ILE A 7 1.46 0.87 19.16
CA ILE A 7 1.37 1.15 17.72
C ILE A 7 0.63 -0.01 17.02
N ILE A 8 1.06 -1.25 17.27
CA ILE A 8 0.44 -2.44 16.68
C ILE A 8 -1.05 -2.52 17.05
N GLU A 9 -1.39 -2.26 18.30
CA GLU A 9 -2.79 -2.25 18.80
C GLU A 9 -3.65 -1.15 18.17
N SER A 10 -3.03 -0.04 17.74
CA SER A 10 -3.71 1.08 17.08
C SER A 10 -3.86 0.94 15.57
N LEU A 11 -3.31 -0.14 14.97
CA LEU A 11 -3.37 -0.34 13.52
C LEU A 11 -4.76 -0.81 13.09
N GLY A 12 -5.43 0.02 12.29
CA GLY A 12 -6.56 -0.41 11.49
C GLY A 12 -6.06 -1.13 10.24
N VAL A 13 -6.42 -2.41 10.09
CA VAL A 13 -6.01 -3.23 8.94
C VAL A 13 -7.23 -3.52 8.09
N ARG A 14 -7.09 -3.33 6.77
CA ARG A 14 -8.15 -3.63 5.80
C ARG A 14 -7.60 -4.47 4.65
N PHE A 15 -8.18 -5.63 4.43
CA PHE A 15 -7.95 -6.44 3.25
C PHE A 15 -8.43 -5.71 1.98
N ILE A 16 -7.69 -5.82 0.88
CA ILE A 16 -8.08 -5.31 -0.43
C ILE A 16 -8.35 -6.46 -1.39
N LYS A 17 -7.36 -7.32 -1.60
CA LYS A 17 -7.44 -8.46 -2.53
C LYS A 17 -6.33 -9.46 -2.27
N ALA A 18 -6.58 -10.72 -2.64
CA ALA A 18 -5.57 -11.77 -2.70
C ALA A 18 -5.78 -12.63 -3.94
N LYS A 19 -4.69 -13.11 -4.54
CA LYS A 19 -4.74 -14.02 -5.69
C LYS A 19 -3.51 -14.89 -5.73
N ASN A 20 -3.67 -16.09 -6.30
CA ASN A 20 -2.58 -16.88 -6.82
C ASN A 20 -2.45 -16.66 -8.33
N LEU A 21 -1.25 -16.39 -8.80
CA LEU A 21 -0.95 -16.03 -10.18
C LEU A 21 0.12 -16.93 -10.76
N VAL A 22 -0.10 -17.35 -12.00
CA VAL A 22 0.88 -18.05 -12.83
C VAL A 22 1.40 -17.08 -13.88
N LEU A 23 2.72 -16.97 -13.97
CA LEU A 23 3.39 -16.15 -14.97
C LEU A 23 3.19 -16.76 -16.37
N GLN A 24 2.78 -15.95 -17.35
CA GLN A 24 2.59 -16.38 -18.72
C GLN A 24 3.79 -16.05 -19.60
N GLN A 25 4.48 -14.98 -19.29
CA GLN A 25 5.70 -14.55 -19.98
C GLN A 25 6.52 -13.62 -19.09
N PRO A 26 7.85 -13.66 -19.13
CA PRO A 26 8.71 -12.80 -18.36
C PRO A 26 8.53 -11.33 -18.74
N PHE A 27 8.55 -10.44 -17.74
CA PHE A 27 8.50 -8.99 -17.94
C PHE A 27 9.03 -8.22 -16.75
N SER A 28 9.40 -6.95 -16.99
CA SER A 28 9.85 -6.01 -15.96
C SER A 28 8.95 -4.78 -15.94
N VAL A 29 8.55 -4.35 -14.75
CA VAL A 29 7.81 -3.10 -14.52
C VAL A 29 8.75 -2.11 -13.86
N ARG A 30 9.10 -1.02 -14.57
CA ARG A 30 10.08 -0.03 -14.06
C ARG A 30 9.60 0.74 -12.83
N ASN A 31 8.33 1.05 -12.76
CA ASN A 31 7.69 1.84 -11.70
C ASN A 31 6.39 1.13 -11.28
N TYR A 32 6.56 -0.08 -10.74
CA TYR A 32 5.45 -0.75 -10.08
C TYR A 32 4.98 0.12 -8.92
N TYR A 33 3.70 0.43 -8.90
CA TYR A 33 3.09 1.27 -7.89
C TYR A 33 1.70 0.73 -7.53
N ASP A 34 1.43 0.64 -6.23
CA ASP A 34 0.09 0.40 -5.69
C ASP A 34 -0.14 1.32 -4.49
N VAL A 35 -1.38 1.68 -4.21
CA VAL A 35 -1.76 2.45 -3.00
C VAL A 35 -1.72 1.55 -1.76
N GLY A 36 -2.15 0.30 -1.91
CA GLY A 36 -2.10 -0.72 -0.88
C GLY A 36 -0.71 -1.34 -0.72
N ASN A 37 -0.42 -1.84 0.48
CA ASN A 37 0.75 -2.66 0.69
C ASN A 37 0.55 -4.02 0.01
N ASN A 38 1.60 -4.55 -0.59
CA ASN A 38 1.57 -5.84 -1.26
C ASN A 38 2.60 -6.78 -0.62
N LEU A 39 2.15 -7.95 -0.22
CA LEU A 39 2.99 -9.04 0.24
C LEU A 39 2.88 -10.17 -0.78
N ILE A 40 4.00 -10.51 -1.40
CA ILE A 40 4.11 -11.51 -2.48
C ILE A 40 4.90 -12.70 -1.95
N LEU A 41 4.33 -13.90 -1.99
CA LEU A 41 5.00 -15.16 -1.71
C LEU A 41 5.34 -15.84 -3.04
N LEU A 42 6.61 -16.03 -3.32
CA LEU A 42 7.08 -16.76 -4.48
C LEU A 42 6.98 -18.28 -4.21
N HIS A 43 6.17 -18.98 -5.00
CA HIS A 43 6.07 -20.45 -4.91
C HIS A 43 7.13 -21.13 -5.77
N LYS A 44 7.28 -20.65 -7.01
CA LYS A 44 8.21 -21.21 -7.98
C LYS A 44 8.63 -20.18 -9.02
N GLY A 45 9.86 -20.23 -9.48
CA GLY A 45 10.41 -19.29 -10.43
C GLY A 45 11.27 -18.21 -9.78
N THR A 46 11.30 -17.01 -10.35
CA THR A 46 12.18 -15.92 -9.92
C THR A 46 11.48 -14.57 -9.97
N ILE A 47 11.69 -13.75 -8.96
CA ILE A 47 11.31 -12.33 -8.96
C ILE A 47 12.54 -11.52 -8.60
N PHE A 48 12.77 -10.39 -9.31
CA PHE A 48 13.78 -9.40 -8.94
C PHE A 48 13.10 -8.08 -8.60
N PHE A 49 13.66 -7.33 -7.65
CA PHE A 49 13.10 -6.04 -7.26
C PHE A 49 14.17 -5.01 -6.91
N GLY A 50 13.79 -3.73 -6.95
CA GLY A 50 14.69 -2.60 -6.69
C GLY A 50 15.64 -2.32 -7.86
N GLU A 51 16.42 -1.25 -7.73
CA GLU A 51 17.41 -0.85 -8.75
C GLU A 51 18.60 -1.81 -8.79
N GLU A 52 18.94 -2.42 -7.67
CA GLU A 52 20.02 -3.41 -7.53
C GLU A 52 19.61 -4.81 -8.00
N GLU A 53 18.36 -5.00 -8.45
CA GLU A 53 17.82 -6.27 -8.91
C GLU A 53 18.01 -7.42 -7.90
N GLN A 54 17.67 -7.13 -6.63
CA GLN A 54 17.71 -8.15 -5.59
C GLN A 54 16.74 -9.30 -5.94
N MET A 55 17.24 -10.53 -5.87
CA MET A 55 16.49 -11.73 -6.19
C MET A 55 15.64 -12.20 -5.01
N VAL A 56 14.43 -12.63 -5.29
CA VAL A 56 13.54 -13.36 -4.39
C VAL A 56 13.61 -14.84 -4.77
N GLU A 57 13.92 -15.69 -3.84
CA GLU A 57 13.98 -17.14 -4.03
C GLU A 57 12.64 -17.82 -3.71
N GLU A 58 12.49 -19.07 -4.14
CA GLU A 58 11.29 -19.87 -3.86
C GLU A 58 11.06 -20.03 -2.35
N GLY A 59 9.83 -19.78 -1.92
CA GLY A 59 9.43 -19.78 -0.50
C GLY A 59 9.69 -18.47 0.24
N GLU A 60 10.35 -17.51 -0.37
CA GLU A 60 10.55 -16.18 0.21
C GLU A 60 9.40 -15.24 -0.09
N LEU A 61 9.33 -14.15 0.68
CA LEU A 61 8.30 -13.13 0.52
C LEU A 61 8.93 -11.78 0.19
N LEU A 62 8.34 -11.10 -0.78
CA LEU A 62 8.63 -9.72 -1.10
C LEU A 62 7.54 -8.82 -0.53
N PHE A 63 7.92 -7.87 0.34
CA PHE A 63 7.02 -6.85 0.82
C PHE A 63 7.26 -5.52 0.07
N ILE A 64 6.19 -4.99 -0.52
CA ILE A 64 6.19 -3.70 -1.22
C ILE A 64 5.25 -2.75 -0.47
N PRO A 65 5.77 -1.74 0.24
CA PRO A 65 4.94 -0.74 0.90
C PRO A 65 4.09 0.04 -0.09
N GLY A 66 2.85 0.32 0.27
CA GLY A 66 1.96 1.17 -0.54
C GLY A 66 2.46 2.61 -0.66
N GLY A 67 2.13 3.27 -1.77
CA GLY A 67 2.49 4.66 -2.00
C GLY A 67 3.92 4.90 -2.51
N ARG A 68 4.69 3.84 -2.75
CA ARG A 68 6.04 3.91 -3.31
C ARG A 68 6.14 3.17 -4.63
N SER A 69 6.94 3.70 -5.54
CA SER A 69 7.28 2.98 -6.75
C SER A 69 8.57 2.17 -6.57
N THR A 70 8.60 0.99 -7.17
CA THR A 70 9.81 0.15 -7.22
C THR A 70 9.87 -0.56 -8.57
N LYS A 71 11.06 -0.96 -9.00
CA LYS A 71 11.21 -1.87 -10.14
C LYS A 71 10.89 -3.28 -9.67
N VAL A 72 10.10 -4.03 -10.46
CA VAL A 72 9.83 -5.45 -10.21
C VAL A 72 9.92 -6.20 -11.54
N THR A 73 10.69 -7.28 -11.56
CA THR A 73 10.86 -8.16 -12.72
C THR A 73 10.36 -9.55 -12.35
N TYR A 74 9.49 -10.11 -13.17
CA TYR A 74 8.94 -11.45 -13.01
C TYR A 74 9.55 -12.38 -14.07
N GLY A 75 10.09 -13.51 -13.64
CA GLY A 75 10.80 -14.45 -14.50
C GLY A 75 12.21 -13.99 -14.85
N SER A 76 12.70 -14.32 -16.06
CA SER A 76 14.06 -13.97 -16.49
C SER A 76 14.25 -12.46 -16.66
N SER A 77 15.48 -11.97 -16.41
CA SER A 77 15.84 -10.55 -16.53
C SER A 77 15.73 -9.98 -17.94
N ASP A 78 15.68 -10.83 -18.97
CA ASP A 78 15.57 -10.45 -20.39
C ASP A 78 14.13 -10.14 -20.82
N GLY A 79 13.19 -10.14 -19.89
CA GLY A 79 11.79 -9.87 -20.13
C GLY A 79 11.51 -8.46 -20.66
N ARG A 80 10.41 -8.33 -21.40
CA ARG A 80 9.95 -7.05 -21.95
C ARG A 80 9.72 -6.04 -20.81
N SER A 81 10.36 -4.86 -20.93
CA SER A 81 10.10 -3.75 -20.01
C SER A 81 8.78 -3.04 -20.34
N ILE A 82 7.90 -2.94 -19.35
CA ILE A 82 6.57 -2.32 -19.48
C ILE A 82 6.37 -1.25 -18.39
N THR A 83 5.38 -0.40 -18.61
CA THR A 83 4.96 0.57 -17.60
C THR A 83 3.94 -0.05 -16.64
N ASN A 84 3.73 0.58 -15.48
CA ASN A 84 2.66 0.17 -14.57
C ASN A 84 1.25 0.25 -15.22
N ASP A 85 1.03 1.23 -16.13
CA ASP A 85 -0.22 1.36 -16.89
C ASP A 85 -0.43 0.18 -17.86
N ASP A 86 0.64 -0.28 -18.52
CA ASP A 86 0.61 -1.44 -19.40
C ASP A 86 0.28 -2.74 -18.63
N LEU A 87 0.95 -2.94 -17.50
CA LEU A 87 0.66 -4.10 -16.65
C LEU A 87 -0.80 -4.14 -16.23
N ILE A 88 -1.32 -3.02 -15.86
CA ILE A 88 -2.69 -2.86 -15.39
C ILE A 88 -3.71 -3.10 -16.50
N THR A 89 -3.46 -2.55 -17.69
CA THR A 89 -4.37 -2.63 -18.83
C THR A 89 -4.34 -4.01 -19.47
N ASN A 90 -3.19 -4.70 -19.42
CA ASN A 90 -2.96 -5.96 -20.11
C ASN A 90 -2.54 -7.10 -19.16
N ARG A 91 -2.98 -7.05 -17.90
CA ARG A 91 -2.54 -8.01 -16.88
C ARG A 91 -2.69 -9.46 -17.29
N GLU A 92 -3.77 -9.78 -17.99
CA GLU A 92 -4.07 -11.16 -18.46
C GLU A 92 -3.05 -11.69 -19.48
N LYS A 93 -2.28 -10.83 -20.14
CA LYS A 93 -1.18 -11.24 -21.03
C LYS A 93 0.04 -11.72 -20.26
N PHE A 94 0.19 -11.25 -19.02
CA PHE A 94 1.35 -11.51 -18.19
C PHE A 94 1.08 -12.53 -17.09
N PHE A 95 -0.16 -12.51 -16.56
CA PHE A 95 -0.55 -13.40 -15.48
C PHE A 95 -1.88 -14.07 -15.76
N LYS A 96 -1.96 -15.36 -15.46
CA LYS A 96 -3.20 -16.11 -15.34
C LYS A 96 -3.52 -16.31 -13.86
N SER A 97 -4.76 -15.99 -13.45
CA SER A 97 -5.22 -16.35 -12.11
C SER A 97 -5.40 -17.87 -12.02
N ASN A 98 -4.81 -18.48 -11.02
CA ASN A 98 -5.04 -19.87 -10.69
C ASN A 98 -6.03 -19.93 -9.52
N ASN A 99 -7.22 -20.48 -9.78
CA ASN A 99 -8.29 -20.60 -8.78
C ASN A 99 -8.41 -22.06 -8.27
N ASP A 100 -7.46 -22.92 -8.60
CA ASP A 100 -7.42 -24.29 -8.12
C ASP A 100 -6.52 -24.35 -6.88
N LEU A 101 -7.11 -24.71 -5.75
CA LEU A 101 -6.41 -24.77 -4.46
C LEU A 101 -5.32 -25.87 -4.46
N ASP A 102 -5.57 -26.97 -5.15
CA ASP A 102 -4.65 -28.11 -5.21
C ASP A 102 -3.42 -27.81 -6.07
N LEU A 103 -3.49 -26.77 -6.89
CA LEU A 103 -2.41 -26.38 -7.82
C LEU A 103 -1.66 -25.11 -7.36
N ILE A 104 -1.86 -24.66 -6.13
CA ILE A 104 -1.06 -23.55 -5.58
C ILE A 104 0.40 -24.02 -5.45
N GLY A 105 1.29 -23.39 -6.23
CA GLY A 105 2.71 -23.74 -6.26
C GLY A 105 3.14 -24.87 -7.20
N ASP A 106 2.22 -25.56 -7.88
CA ASP A 106 2.57 -26.61 -8.83
C ASP A 106 2.95 -26.11 -10.23
N ALA A 107 2.56 -24.88 -10.57
CA ALA A 107 2.91 -24.26 -11.85
C ALA A 107 4.41 -23.97 -11.94
N GLU A 108 4.96 -23.89 -13.17
CA GLU A 108 6.39 -23.66 -13.41
C GLU A 108 6.88 -22.32 -12.85
N GLU A 109 6.07 -21.25 -12.96
CA GLU A 109 6.36 -19.95 -12.35
C GLU A 109 5.08 -19.38 -11.71
N SER A 110 5.03 -19.37 -10.41
CA SER A 110 3.82 -18.96 -9.68
C SER A 110 4.12 -18.23 -8.37
N HIS A 111 3.21 -17.32 -8.02
CA HIS A 111 3.26 -16.59 -6.75
C HIS A 111 1.87 -16.28 -6.23
N SER A 112 1.73 -16.20 -4.93
CA SER A 112 0.56 -15.66 -4.26
C SER A 112 0.83 -14.25 -3.77
N TYR A 113 -0.19 -13.38 -3.80
CA TYR A 113 -0.07 -12.08 -3.18
C TYR A 113 -1.31 -11.70 -2.38
N VAL A 114 -1.08 -10.92 -1.34
CA VAL A 114 -2.10 -10.27 -0.53
C VAL A 114 -1.87 -8.77 -0.56
N SER A 115 -2.90 -8.01 -0.94
CA SER A 115 -2.90 -6.56 -0.90
C SER A 115 -3.79 -6.07 0.23
N PHE A 116 -3.29 -5.12 1.03
CA PHE A 116 -3.98 -4.63 2.23
C PHE A 116 -3.58 -3.19 2.58
N GLU A 117 -4.42 -2.53 3.35
CA GLU A 117 -4.07 -1.27 4.03
C GLU A 117 -3.75 -1.55 5.50
N ALA A 118 -2.78 -0.82 6.05
CA ALA A 118 -2.49 -0.77 7.47
C ALA A 118 -2.35 0.70 7.87
N LYS A 119 -3.31 1.21 8.64
CA LYS A 119 -3.39 2.63 8.99
C LYS A 119 -3.34 2.83 10.50
N VAL A 120 -2.54 3.77 10.95
CA VAL A 120 -2.56 4.25 12.33
C VAL A 120 -3.62 5.34 12.44
N PHE A 121 -4.47 5.25 13.46
CA PHE A 121 -5.59 6.16 13.69
C PHE A 121 -6.51 6.31 12.45
N ASP A 122 -6.70 5.22 11.69
CA ASP A 122 -7.49 5.17 10.45
C ASP A 122 -7.09 6.20 9.38
N SER A 123 -5.99 6.89 9.56
CA SER A 123 -5.60 8.04 8.74
C SER A 123 -4.27 7.90 8.06
N VAL A 124 -3.25 7.42 8.77
CA VAL A 124 -1.87 7.37 8.29
C VAL A 124 -1.52 5.97 7.84
N ASN A 125 -1.19 5.79 6.56
CA ASN A 125 -0.63 4.53 6.09
C ASN A 125 0.69 4.26 6.82
N PHE A 126 0.68 3.24 7.68
CA PHE A 126 1.76 2.93 8.60
C PHE A 126 3.09 2.70 7.88
N PHE A 127 3.11 1.80 6.92
CA PHE A 127 4.37 1.44 6.23
C PHE A 127 4.87 2.56 5.31
N ALA A 128 3.97 3.31 4.66
CA ALA A 128 4.37 4.46 3.86
C ALA A 128 4.96 5.60 4.72
N SER A 129 4.38 5.81 5.92
CA SER A 129 4.88 6.85 6.85
C SER A 129 6.27 6.53 7.41
N LEU A 130 6.63 5.25 7.46
CA LEU A 130 7.96 4.80 7.87
C LEU A 130 9.02 4.99 6.78
N ASP A 131 8.62 5.43 5.58
CA ASP A 131 9.52 5.62 4.43
C ASP A 131 10.30 4.36 4.03
N LEU A 132 9.68 3.18 4.18
CA LEU A 132 10.34 1.90 3.92
C LEU A 132 10.47 1.65 2.41
N PRO A 133 11.60 1.15 1.92
CA PRO A 133 11.70 0.57 0.58
C PRO A 133 10.96 -0.77 0.50
N ALA A 134 10.83 -1.34 -0.69
CA ALA A 134 10.51 -2.75 -0.83
C ALA A 134 11.64 -3.60 -0.21
N PHE A 135 11.30 -4.71 0.45
CA PHE A 135 12.29 -5.56 1.11
C PHE A 135 11.89 -7.03 1.13
N LEU A 136 12.91 -7.87 1.21
CA LEU A 136 12.80 -9.31 1.28
C LEU A 136 12.50 -9.78 2.72
N ILE A 137 11.67 -10.81 2.84
CA ILE A 137 11.38 -11.51 4.09
C ILE A 137 11.69 -12.99 3.87
N SER A 138 12.85 -13.43 4.39
CA SER A 138 13.34 -14.79 4.26
C SER A 138 13.07 -15.60 5.53
N GLY A 139 12.88 -16.91 5.39
CA GLY A 139 12.78 -17.86 6.51
C GLY A 139 11.56 -17.66 7.42
N ASN A 140 10.51 -17.00 6.95
CA ASN A 140 9.30 -16.76 7.74
C ASN A 140 8.12 -17.64 7.27
N ASN A 141 8.20 -18.93 7.58
CA ASN A 141 7.16 -19.90 7.22
C ASN A 141 5.78 -19.54 7.78
N LYS A 142 5.73 -18.88 8.93
CA LYS A 142 4.45 -18.44 9.52
C LYS A 142 3.76 -17.41 8.63
N LEU A 143 4.52 -16.44 8.13
CA LEU A 143 3.99 -15.41 7.25
C LEU A 143 3.60 -15.97 5.88
N ALA A 144 4.42 -16.88 5.33
CA ALA A 144 4.09 -17.60 4.09
C ALA A 144 2.77 -18.38 4.22
N ASN A 145 2.59 -19.12 5.30
CA ASN A 145 1.34 -19.84 5.57
C ASN A 145 0.13 -18.91 5.73
N LEU A 146 0.31 -17.71 6.29
CA LEU A 146 -0.79 -16.73 6.38
C LEU A 146 -1.20 -16.22 5.00
N VAL A 147 -0.25 -15.97 4.10
CA VAL A 147 -0.54 -15.58 2.71
C VAL A 147 -1.35 -16.66 2.01
N ILE A 148 -0.93 -17.93 2.14
CA ILE A 148 -1.66 -19.08 1.56
C ILE A 148 -3.08 -19.12 2.11
N LYS A 149 -3.28 -19.03 3.42
CA LYS A 149 -4.62 -19.06 4.05
C LYS A 149 -5.53 -17.92 3.56
N VAL A 150 -5.01 -16.71 3.39
CA VAL A 150 -5.81 -15.60 2.84
C VAL A 150 -6.22 -15.88 1.40
N VAL A 151 -5.31 -16.42 0.59
CA VAL A 151 -5.57 -16.76 -0.81
C VAL A 151 -6.60 -17.88 -0.89
N GLU A 152 -6.42 -18.98 -0.15
CA GLU A 152 -7.36 -20.11 -0.09
C GLU A 152 -8.76 -19.62 0.34
N GLU A 153 -8.87 -18.87 1.42
CA GLU A 153 -10.14 -18.34 1.89
C GLU A 153 -10.79 -17.41 0.86
N SER A 154 -9.99 -16.62 0.14
CA SER A 154 -10.52 -15.72 -0.90
C SER A 154 -11.13 -16.45 -2.10
N MET A 155 -10.69 -17.68 -2.37
CA MET A 155 -11.17 -18.52 -3.46
C MET A 155 -12.46 -19.28 -3.12
N GLN A 156 -12.74 -19.48 -1.84
CA GLN A 156 -13.92 -20.20 -1.36
C GLN A 156 -15.09 -19.23 -1.14
N ASP A 157 -16.31 -19.75 -1.19
CA ASP A 157 -17.53 -19.00 -0.87
C ASP A 157 -18.24 -19.65 0.33
N LEU A 158 -17.55 -19.58 1.49
CA LEU A 158 -18.01 -20.17 2.75
C LEU A 158 -18.50 -19.12 3.73
N PRO A 159 -19.48 -19.45 4.58
CA PRO A 159 -19.90 -18.54 5.67
C PRO A 159 -18.72 -18.16 6.58
N GLY A 160 -18.55 -16.87 6.85
CA GLY A 160 -17.46 -16.36 7.69
C GLY A 160 -16.17 -15.99 6.93
N LYS A 161 -16.13 -16.15 5.61
CA LYS A 161 -15.02 -15.80 4.72
C LYS A 161 -14.40 -14.43 5.04
N GLU A 162 -15.20 -13.36 4.98
CA GLU A 162 -14.71 -12.00 5.22
C GLU A 162 -14.09 -11.85 6.61
N ARG A 163 -14.63 -12.55 7.60
CA ARG A 163 -14.11 -12.51 8.97
C ARG A 163 -12.76 -13.20 9.08
N LEU A 164 -12.60 -14.37 8.45
CA LEU A 164 -11.32 -15.09 8.45
C LEU A 164 -10.24 -14.34 7.68
N ILE A 165 -10.58 -13.80 6.50
CA ILE A 165 -9.68 -12.97 5.70
C ILE A 165 -9.18 -11.77 6.52
N SER A 166 -10.09 -11.07 7.24
CA SER A 166 -9.69 -9.95 8.11
C SER A 166 -8.71 -10.39 9.19
N ILE A 167 -9.01 -11.48 9.92
CA ILE A 167 -8.15 -12.01 10.98
C ILE A 167 -6.77 -12.40 10.45
N TYR A 168 -6.71 -13.09 9.31
CA TYR A 168 -5.43 -13.48 8.72
C TYR A 168 -4.64 -12.28 8.22
N THR A 169 -5.30 -11.27 7.64
CA THR A 169 -4.65 -10.04 7.17
C THR A 169 -4.11 -9.21 8.34
N GLU A 170 -4.86 -9.10 9.44
CA GLU A 170 -4.37 -8.48 10.68
C GLU A 170 -3.12 -9.20 11.23
N ASN A 171 -3.13 -10.53 11.21
CA ASN A 171 -1.99 -11.33 11.64
C ASN A 171 -0.78 -11.16 10.71
N ILE A 172 -0.98 -11.03 9.39
CA ILE A 172 0.08 -10.70 8.42
C ILE A 172 0.78 -9.39 8.81
N VAL A 173 0.01 -8.33 9.08
CA VAL A 173 0.58 -7.02 9.48
C VAL A 173 1.40 -7.14 10.76
N VAL A 174 0.88 -7.82 11.77
CA VAL A 174 1.61 -8.06 13.02
C VAL A 174 2.93 -8.82 12.77
N GLU A 175 2.91 -9.85 11.94
CA GLU A 175 4.11 -10.64 11.66
C GLU A 175 5.14 -9.89 10.80
N ILE A 176 4.72 -9.02 9.89
CA ILE A 176 5.64 -8.11 9.17
C ILE A 176 6.35 -7.18 10.17
N VAL A 177 5.59 -6.52 11.05
CA VAL A 177 6.18 -5.62 12.06
C VAL A 177 7.14 -6.40 13.00
N ARG A 178 6.73 -7.58 13.44
CA ARG A 178 7.61 -8.46 14.26
C ARG A 178 8.89 -8.86 13.52
N HIS A 179 8.80 -9.16 12.22
CA HIS A 179 9.96 -9.48 11.40
C HIS A 179 10.94 -8.29 11.33
N ILE A 180 10.43 -7.10 11.06
CA ILE A 180 11.23 -5.86 11.05
C ILE A 180 11.94 -5.66 12.40
N LEU A 181 11.21 -5.80 13.50
CA LEU A 181 11.76 -5.61 14.85
C LEU A 181 12.81 -6.66 15.24
N ARG A 182 12.53 -7.94 14.96
CA ARG A 182 13.46 -9.06 15.29
C ARG A 182 14.77 -8.94 14.53
N ASN A 183 14.71 -8.53 13.27
CA ASN A 183 15.89 -8.39 12.42
C ASN A 183 16.53 -7.00 12.50
N LYS A 184 16.03 -6.13 13.41
CA LYS A 184 16.53 -4.76 13.60
C LYS A 184 16.59 -3.97 12.28
N MET A 185 15.61 -4.20 11.40
CA MET A 185 15.50 -3.47 10.14
C MET A 185 14.93 -2.07 10.40
N PHE A 186 15.42 -1.10 9.66
CA PHE A 186 14.86 0.28 9.67
C PHE A 186 14.80 0.91 11.07
N VAL A 187 15.80 0.66 11.92
CA VAL A 187 15.80 1.07 13.34
C VAL A 187 15.67 2.57 13.50
N GLU A 188 16.33 3.36 12.64
CA GLU A 188 16.26 4.82 12.68
C GLU A 188 14.86 5.34 12.33
N GLN A 189 14.27 4.82 11.27
CA GLN A 189 12.91 5.18 10.84
C GLN A 189 11.89 4.80 11.92
N LEU A 190 12.02 3.63 12.51
CA LEU A 190 11.15 3.20 13.61
C LEU A 190 11.35 4.08 14.86
N ALA A 191 12.59 4.39 15.24
CA ALA A 191 12.88 5.22 16.41
C ALA A 191 12.34 6.63 16.25
N THR A 192 12.51 7.23 15.08
CA THR A 192 12.00 8.58 14.77
C THR A 192 10.47 8.59 14.80
N ASN A 193 9.82 7.61 14.20
CA ASN A 193 8.39 7.56 14.05
C ASN A 193 7.63 7.11 15.30
N SER A 194 8.25 6.35 16.24
CA SER A 194 7.59 6.00 17.51
C SER A 194 7.32 7.24 18.39
N THR A 195 8.07 8.31 18.18
CA THR A 195 7.95 9.54 18.98
C THR A 195 6.67 10.32 18.63
N TYR A 196 6.23 10.26 17.36
CA TYR A 196 5.08 11.04 16.94
C TYR A 196 3.71 10.40 17.19
N PHE A 197 3.64 9.10 17.34
CA PHE A 197 2.40 8.46 17.78
C PHE A 197 2.02 8.76 19.25
N LYS A 198 2.84 9.51 19.97
CA LYS A 198 2.64 9.87 21.37
C LYS A 198 2.30 11.35 21.62
N ASP A 199 2.48 12.23 20.63
CA ASP A 199 2.17 13.64 20.79
C ASP A 199 0.68 13.92 20.51
N PRO A 200 -0.13 14.32 21.53
CA PRO A 200 -1.56 14.58 21.36
C PRO A 200 -1.85 15.61 20.26
N ARG A 201 -1.02 16.62 20.13
CA ARG A 201 -1.20 17.68 19.12
C ARG A 201 -1.07 17.14 17.71
N LEU A 202 -0.21 16.13 17.51
CA LEU A 202 -0.08 15.48 16.21
C LEU A 202 -1.31 14.61 15.90
N ILE A 203 -1.85 13.93 16.90
CA ILE A 203 -3.10 13.17 16.78
C ILE A 203 -4.24 14.11 16.37
N ASP A 204 -4.35 15.28 17.01
CA ASP A 204 -5.35 16.29 16.70
C ASP A 204 -5.19 16.80 15.25
N LEU A 205 -3.94 17.04 14.80
CA LEU A 205 -3.66 17.41 13.40
C LEU A 205 -4.12 16.32 12.41
N PHE A 206 -3.81 15.06 12.66
CA PHE A 206 -4.23 13.98 11.79
C PHE A 206 -5.75 13.84 11.72
N ASN A 207 -6.42 13.88 12.85
CA ASN A 207 -7.88 13.83 12.90
C ASN A 207 -8.50 15.00 12.15
N TYR A 208 -8.01 16.21 12.38
CA TYR A 208 -8.48 17.41 11.69
C TYR A 208 -8.29 17.32 10.17
N ILE A 209 -7.10 16.90 9.71
CA ILE A 209 -6.81 16.73 8.29
C ILE A 209 -7.79 15.72 7.68
N LYS A 210 -7.99 14.56 8.35
CA LYS A 210 -8.89 13.50 7.88
C LYS A 210 -10.32 13.99 7.70
N GLU A 211 -10.84 14.72 8.68
CA GLU A 211 -12.22 15.22 8.68
C GLU A 211 -12.44 16.36 7.69
N ASN A 212 -11.37 17.10 7.35
CA ASN A 212 -11.44 18.33 6.56
C ASN A 212 -10.69 18.29 5.23
N LEU A 213 -10.49 17.10 4.63
CA LEU A 213 -9.69 16.93 3.39
C LEU A 213 -10.14 17.82 2.22
N GLY A 214 -11.45 18.08 2.11
CA GLY A 214 -12.01 18.97 1.10
C GLY A 214 -11.88 20.47 1.41
N GLY A 215 -11.47 20.81 2.63
CA GLY A 215 -11.44 22.18 3.14
C GLY A 215 -10.06 22.86 3.05
N ASP A 216 -9.95 23.98 3.78
CA ASP A 216 -8.69 24.70 3.94
C ASP A 216 -7.81 23.98 4.98
N LEU A 217 -6.67 23.49 4.52
CA LEU A 217 -5.63 22.83 5.32
C LEU A 217 -4.30 23.58 5.22
N SER A 218 -4.36 24.91 5.14
CA SER A 218 -3.17 25.78 5.17
C SER A 218 -2.43 25.68 6.50
N ASN A 219 -1.16 26.04 6.51
CA ASN A 219 -0.36 26.07 7.74
C ASN A 219 -1.01 26.94 8.83
N LYS A 220 -1.69 28.03 8.44
CA LYS A 220 -2.45 28.88 9.36
C LYS A 220 -3.56 28.11 10.09
N VAL A 221 -4.30 27.26 9.37
CA VAL A 221 -5.34 26.43 9.99
C VAL A 221 -4.72 25.35 10.87
N LEU A 222 -3.70 24.66 10.37
CA LEU A 222 -3.02 23.59 11.10
C LEU A 222 -2.31 24.11 12.37
N SER A 223 -1.74 25.30 12.34
CA SER A 223 -1.09 25.91 13.51
C SER A 223 -2.08 26.16 14.65
N ASN A 224 -3.31 26.58 14.32
CA ASN A 224 -4.36 26.75 15.31
C ASN A 224 -4.79 25.42 15.93
N VAL A 225 -4.90 24.35 15.12
CA VAL A 225 -5.25 23.00 15.61
C VAL A 225 -4.19 22.47 16.57
N ALA A 226 -2.90 22.60 16.21
CA ALA A 226 -1.80 22.13 17.04
C ALA A 226 -1.40 23.09 18.17
N ASN A 227 -2.02 24.27 18.23
CA ASN A 227 -1.66 25.34 19.17
C ASN A 227 -0.15 25.71 19.14
N VAL A 228 0.36 25.91 17.94
CA VAL A 228 1.74 26.35 17.66
C VAL A 228 1.74 27.53 16.70
N SER A 229 2.89 28.20 16.49
CA SER A 229 2.96 29.28 15.51
C SER A 229 2.86 28.76 14.06
N GLU A 230 2.38 29.60 13.13
CA GLU A 230 2.24 29.25 11.71
C GLU A 230 3.58 28.88 11.08
N ASP A 231 4.66 29.57 11.44
CA ASP A 231 6.00 29.28 10.94
C ASP A 231 6.56 27.96 11.49
N TYR A 232 6.10 27.55 12.65
CA TYR A 232 6.59 26.33 13.33
C TYR A 232 5.82 25.07 12.94
N VAL A 233 4.53 25.16 12.59
CA VAL A 233 3.70 23.96 12.34
C VAL A 233 4.28 23.04 11.26
N GLY A 234 4.86 23.60 10.20
CA GLY A 234 5.50 22.82 9.14
C GLY A 234 6.73 22.07 9.63
N GLN A 235 7.60 22.73 10.41
CA GLN A 235 8.77 22.09 11.01
C GLN A 235 8.38 21.07 12.06
N TYR A 236 7.40 21.39 12.90
CA TYR A 236 6.85 20.52 13.94
C TYR A 236 6.32 19.22 13.33
N PHE A 237 5.45 19.33 12.31
CA PHE A 237 4.89 18.18 11.63
C PHE A 237 6.00 17.35 10.98
N LYS A 238 6.93 17.97 10.23
CA LYS A 238 8.05 17.29 9.57
C LYS A 238 9.01 16.64 10.57
N MET A 239 9.30 17.29 11.69
CA MET A 239 10.16 16.72 12.75
C MET A 239 9.57 15.43 13.32
N LEU A 240 8.25 15.36 13.47
CA LEU A 240 7.56 14.22 14.07
C LEU A 240 7.21 13.13 13.04
N THR A 241 6.97 13.49 11.77
CA THR A 241 6.48 12.57 10.74
C THR A 241 7.48 12.25 9.62
N GLY A 242 8.58 12.98 9.57
CA GLY A 242 9.57 12.89 8.49
C GLY A 242 9.13 13.57 7.17
N ILE A 243 7.87 13.97 7.01
CA ILE A 243 7.31 14.57 5.79
C ILE A 243 6.69 15.94 6.04
N ASN A 244 6.57 16.78 5.00
CA ASN A 244 5.88 18.05 5.13
C ASN A 244 4.36 17.85 5.25
N PRO A 245 3.64 18.69 6.03
CA PRO A 245 2.19 18.54 6.17
C PRO A 245 1.45 18.67 4.85
N GLN A 246 1.90 19.51 3.91
CA GLN A 246 1.24 19.68 2.62
C GLN A 246 1.43 18.45 1.72
N ASP A 247 2.58 17.77 1.76
CA ASP A 247 2.83 16.51 1.06
C ASP A 247 1.94 15.40 1.63
N TYR A 248 1.81 15.34 2.96
CA TYR A 248 0.91 14.42 3.64
C TYR A 248 -0.56 14.66 3.24
N ILE A 249 -1.03 15.91 3.27
CA ILE A 249 -2.39 16.30 2.88
C ILE A 249 -2.66 15.91 1.42
N GLU A 250 -1.71 16.20 0.53
CA GLU A 250 -1.85 15.82 -0.87
C GLU A 250 -1.99 14.32 -1.04
N TYR A 251 -1.17 13.54 -0.33
CA TYR A 251 -1.26 12.09 -0.34
C TYR A 251 -2.66 11.61 0.13
N GLN A 252 -3.15 12.11 1.27
CA GLN A 252 -4.46 11.76 1.81
C GLN A 252 -5.62 12.15 0.87
N ARG A 253 -5.53 13.33 0.23
CA ARG A 253 -6.49 13.76 -0.79
C ARG A 253 -6.53 12.79 -1.97
N MET A 254 -5.38 12.34 -2.42
CA MET A 254 -5.27 11.39 -3.55
C MET A 254 -5.76 9.99 -3.17
N GLU A 255 -5.45 9.50 -1.97
CA GLU A 255 -6.04 8.24 -1.48
C GLU A 255 -7.57 8.31 -1.41
N ARG A 256 -8.11 9.41 -0.86
CA ARG A 256 -9.55 9.62 -0.82
C ARG A 256 -10.16 9.69 -2.21
N ALA A 257 -9.47 10.31 -3.17
CA ALA A 257 -9.91 10.34 -4.56
C ALA A 257 -9.96 8.93 -5.17
N VAL A 258 -8.95 8.08 -4.94
CA VAL A 258 -8.96 6.67 -5.35
C VAL A 258 -10.16 5.94 -4.76
N PHE A 259 -10.41 6.09 -3.46
CA PHE A 259 -11.57 5.50 -2.81
C PHE A 259 -12.89 5.94 -3.48
N LEU A 260 -13.08 7.25 -3.71
CA LEU A 260 -14.28 7.78 -4.37
C LEU A 260 -14.44 7.31 -5.82
N LEU A 261 -13.33 7.16 -6.55
CA LEU A 261 -13.31 6.61 -7.91
C LEU A 261 -13.81 5.15 -7.94
N ARG A 262 -13.50 4.39 -6.90
CA ARG A 262 -13.84 2.96 -6.76
C ARG A 262 -15.29 2.77 -6.29
N THR A 263 -15.74 3.59 -5.34
CA THR A 263 -16.99 3.36 -4.61
C THR A 263 -18.15 4.22 -5.05
N THR A 264 -17.94 5.22 -5.93
CA THR A 264 -18.98 6.16 -6.34
C THR A 264 -19.04 6.35 -7.84
N LYS A 265 -20.22 6.83 -8.32
CA LYS A 265 -20.42 7.26 -9.71
C LYS A 265 -20.13 8.75 -9.93
N LYS A 266 -19.59 9.48 -8.95
CA LYS A 266 -19.28 10.92 -9.06
C LYS A 266 -18.34 11.18 -10.23
N SER A 267 -18.52 12.29 -10.94
CA SER A 267 -17.60 12.71 -12.00
C SER A 267 -16.18 12.99 -11.46
N ILE A 268 -15.18 12.95 -12.32
CA ILE A 268 -13.80 13.30 -11.96
C ILE A 268 -13.70 14.72 -11.36
N ARG A 269 -14.52 15.64 -11.89
CA ARG A 269 -14.61 17.02 -11.41
C ARG A 269 -15.15 17.09 -9.98
N GLU A 270 -16.25 16.38 -9.71
CA GLU A 270 -16.83 16.31 -8.37
C GLU A 270 -15.87 15.70 -7.37
N ILE A 271 -15.20 14.59 -7.71
CA ILE A 271 -14.22 13.97 -6.87
C ILE A 271 -13.06 14.93 -6.57
N GLY A 272 -12.52 15.60 -7.60
CA GLY A 272 -11.47 16.60 -7.40
C GLY A 272 -11.89 17.69 -6.41
N LYS A 273 -13.12 18.18 -6.52
CA LYS A 273 -13.68 19.17 -5.60
C LYS A 273 -13.86 18.62 -4.18
N ASP A 274 -14.40 17.41 -4.05
CA ASP A 274 -14.65 16.77 -2.74
C ASP A 274 -13.37 16.54 -1.96
N VAL A 275 -12.25 16.32 -2.65
CA VAL A 275 -10.94 16.15 -2.03
C VAL A 275 -10.11 17.44 -1.98
N GLY A 276 -10.72 18.61 -2.20
CA GLY A 276 -10.11 19.91 -1.96
C GLY A 276 -9.32 20.52 -3.11
N TYR A 277 -9.50 20.05 -4.35
CA TYR A 277 -8.90 20.68 -5.53
C TYR A 277 -9.89 21.65 -6.21
N LYS A 278 -9.48 22.92 -6.31
CA LYS A 278 -10.28 23.96 -6.99
C LYS A 278 -10.25 23.80 -8.53
N ASP A 279 -9.11 23.32 -9.05
CA ASP A 279 -8.89 23.13 -10.49
C ASP A 279 -8.82 21.63 -10.84
N THR A 280 -9.74 21.20 -11.72
CA THR A 280 -9.84 19.79 -12.15
C THR A 280 -8.65 19.35 -13.01
N ALA A 281 -8.07 20.24 -13.83
CA ALA A 281 -6.94 19.90 -14.67
C ALA A 281 -5.67 19.72 -13.81
N TYR A 282 -5.50 20.56 -12.79
CA TYR A 282 -4.42 20.40 -11.81
C TYR A 282 -4.57 19.09 -11.04
N PHE A 283 -5.77 18.77 -10.54
CA PHE A 283 -6.08 17.48 -9.92
C PHE A 283 -5.68 16.30 -10.82
N CYS A 284 -6.12 16.30 -12.08
CA CYS A 284 -5.82 15.21 -13.01
C CYS A 284 -4.31 15.05 -13.28
N ARG A 285 -3.56 16.16 -13.38
CA ARG A 285 -2.10 16.12 -13.55
C ARG A 285 -1.41 15.52 -12.32
N ARG A 286 -1.77 15.98 -11.12
CA ARG A 286 -1.22 15.48 -9.86
C ARG A 286 -1.55 14.01 -9.65
N PHE A 287 -2.81 13.62 -9.92
CA PHE A 287 -3.26 12.23 -9.85
C PHE A 287 -2.44 11.32 -10.78
N LYS A 288 -2.28 11.72 -12.06
CA LYS A 288 -1.47 10.95 -13.01
C LYS A 288 0.00 10.88 -12.59
N MET A 289 0.56 11.96 -12.04
CA MET A 289 1.94 12.00 -11.58
C MET A 289 2.16 11.05 -10.39
N MET A 290 1.21 10.98 -9.45
CA MET A 290 1.31 10.13 -8.26
C MET A 290 1.06 8.65 -8.56
N PHE A 291 0.07 8.34 -9.41
CA PHE A 291 -0.37 6.95 -9.66
C PHE A 291 0.06 6.39 -11.03
N GLY A 292 0.75 7.15 -11.83
CA GLY A 292 1.18 6.75 -13.18
C GLY A 292 0.05 6.69 -14.21
N ILE A 293 -1.23 6.69 -13.78
CA ILE A 293 -2.41 6.57 -14.66
C ILE A 293 -3.42 7.68 -14.44
N PRO A 294 -4.16 8.09 -15.48
CA PRO A 294 -5.26 9.06 -15.34
C PRO A 294 -6.40 8.52 -14.44
N ALA A 295 -7.02 9.40 -13.65
CA ALA A 295 -8.14 9.07 -12.76
C ALA A 295 -9.30 8.37 -13.49
N GLY A 296 -9.63 8.79 -14.73
CA GLY A 296 -10.65 8.15 -15.55
C GLY A 296 -10.29 6.71 -16.00
N LYS A 297 -9.01 6.43 -16.21
CA LYS A 297 -8.54 5.06 -16.48
C LYS A 297 -8.62 4.21 -15.23
N MET A 298 -8.24 4.72 -14.07
CA MET A 298 -8.34 4.00 -12.79
C MET A 298 -9.79 3.57 -12.54
N ARG A 299 -10.78 4.42 -12.75
CA ARG A 299 -12.21 4.05 -12.59
C ARG A 299 -12.63 2.89 -13.49
N ARG A 300 -12.25 2.93 -14.77
CA ARG A 300 -12.59 1.86 -15.73
C ARG A 300 -12.02 0.51 -15.36
N ARG A 301 -10.85 0.50 -14.72
CA ARG A 301 -10.19 -0.72 -14.24
C ARG A 301 -10.97 -1.41 -13.13
N GLU A 302 -11.42 -0.65 -12.16
CA GLU A 302 -12.19 -1.20 -11.03
C GLU A 302 -13.54 -1.74 -11.50
N SER A 303 -14.16 -1.11 -12.52
CA SER A 303 -15.40 -1.64 -13.13
C SER A 303 -15.15 -2.97 -13.87
N ALA A 304 -13.97 -3.20 -14.41
CA ALA A 304 -13.60 -4.44 -15.08
C ALA A 304 -13.11 -5.54 -14.12
N MET A 305 -12.74 -5.19 -12.88
CA MET A 305 -12.31 -6.15 -11.85
C MET A 305 -13.47 -6.68 -10.99
N ASN A 306 -14.64 -6.05 -11.07
CA ASN A 306 -15.85 -6.44 -10.34
C ASN A 306 -16.83 -7.27 -11.20
N ILE A 307 -16.38 -7.76 -12.38
CA ILE A 307 -17.12 -8.69 -13.24
C ILE A 307 -16.43 -10.04 -13.18
#